data_e178b12980965093844b4521c449aeca
#
_entry.id   e178b12980965093844b4521c449aeca
#
_cell.length_a   1.000
_cell.length_b   1.000
_cell.length_c   1.000
_cell.angle_alpha   90.00
_cell.angle_beta   90.00
_cell.angle_gamma   90.00
#
_symmetry.space_group_name_H-M   'P 1'
#
loop_
_entity.id
_entity.type
_entity.pdbx_description
1 polymer ?
#
loop_
_entity_poly.entity_id
_entity_poly.type
_entity_poly.pdbx_seq_one_letter_code
_entity_poly.pdbx_strand_id
1 'polypeptide(L)'
;MPPPASSTAPRAAPPPGAQVPALLLAAGRGERMRPLTDHTPKPLLQVRGQPLLAWHLQALARAGVPRVVMNTAWLGGQIQQHFGSVFGLQRNTGNDFQLRISYSDEARDFGGALETAGGIARALPLLDSDIFWLAAGDVYMPQFPFDAAAVQAFRSGDALARLWLVPNPPQHPGGDFGLSDTGLALDLPAGDAAPRHTYSTVALLRSALFSAPWCDIPWGNPAGVRAPLAPIFRRAMAAGRVQAELYTGQWVDVGTPERLHALNP
;
A
#
# COMPACT_ATOMS: atom_id res chain seq x y z
N MET A 1 -17.89 -17.65 34.97
CA MET A 1 -17.67 -18.39 33.73
C MET A 1 -16.96 -17.46 32.74
N PRO A 2 -15.76 -17.78 32.22
CA PRO A 2 -15.14 -16.98 31.17
C PRO A 2 -15.91 -17.18 29.84
N PRO A 3 -15.94 -16.16 28.95
CA PRO A 3 -16.61 -16.28 27.67
C PRO A 3 -15.84 -17.27 26.76
N PRO A 4 -16.53 -17.97 25.85
CA PRO A 4 -15.89 -18.97 24.99
C PRO A 4 -14.91 -18.28 24.02
N ALA A 5 -13.72 -18.86 23.87
CA ALA A 5 -12.73 -18.45 22.89
C ALA A 5 -13.33 -18.60 21.48
N SER A 6 -13.33 -17.52 20.72
CA SER A 6 -13.73 -17.54 19.31
C SER A 6 -12.68 -18.34 18.51
N SER A 7 -13.08 -19.54 18.10
CA SER A 7 -12.34 -20.38 17.16
C SER A 7 -12.37 -19.71 15.79
N THR A 8 -11.29 -19.01 15.42
CA THR A 8 -11.06 -18.58 14.04
C THR A 8 -10.60 -19.79 13.22
N ALA A 9 -11.54 -20.45 12.57
CA ALA A 9 -11.22 -21.45 11.53
C ALA A 9 -10.36 -20.80 10.43
N PRO A 10 -9.37 -21.52 9.85
CA PRO A 10 -8.56 -20.99 8.75
C PRO A 10 -9.48 -20.66 7.57
N ARG A 11 -9.47 -19.39 7.15
CA ARG A 11 -10.26 -18.89 6.04
C ARG A 11 -9.84 -19.59 4.73
N ALA A 12 -10.79 -20.15 4.01
CA ALA A 12 -10.55 -20.80 2.72
C ALA A 12 -9.86 -19.85 1.73
N ALA A 13 -8.97 -20.38 0.89
CA ALA A 13 -8.32 -19.60 -0.16
C ALA A 13 -9.39 -19.02 -1.12
N PRO A 14 -9.25 -17.76 -1.56
CA PRO A 14 -10.21 -17.16 -2.48
C PRO A 14 -10.22 -17.94 -3.81
N PRO A 15 -11.36 -17.97 -4.51
CA PRO A 15 -11.47 -18.63 -5.82
C PRO A 15 -10.52 -17.96 -6.84
N PRO A 16 -10.04 -18.70 -7.85
CA PRO A 16 -9.22 -18.15 -8.92
C PRO A 16 -9.90 -16.94 -9.57
N GLY A 17 -9.14 -15.83 -9.76
CA GLY A 17 -9.66 -14.57 -10.32
C GLY A 17 -10.36 -13.63 -9.33
N ALA A 18 -10.53 -14.01 -8.05
CA ALA A 18 -11.09 -13.13 -7.03
C ALA A 18 -10.14 -11.99 -6.60
N GLN A 19 -8.84 -12.19 -6.76
CA GLN A 19 -7.80 -11.22 -6.39
C GLN A 19 -7.31 -10.40 -7.58
N VAL A 20 -6.70 -9.27 -7.26
CA VAL A 20 -6.10 -8.31 -8.20
C VAL A 20 -4.61 -8.15 -7.88
N PRO A 21 -3.77 -7.64 -8.82
CA PRO A 21 -2.37 -7.36 -8.53
C PRO A 21 -2.21 -6.29 -7.46
N ALA A 22 -1.00 -6.18 -6.93
CA ALA A 22 -0.64 -5.14 -5.97
C ALA A 22 0.53 -4.30 -6.47
N LEU A 23 0.54 -3.01 -6.09
CA LEU A 23 1.68 -2.11 -6.18
C LEU A 23 2.22 -1.85 -4.78
N LEU A 24 3.49 -2.16 -4.56
CA LEU A 24 4.22 -1.82 -3.35
C LEU A 24 5.15 -0.63 -3.62
N LEU A 25 4.95 0.46 -2.88
CA LEU A 25 5.76 1.67 -3.01
C LEU A 25 7.07 1.51 -2.23
N ALA A 26 8.19 1.46 -2.94
CA ALA A 26 9.52 1.21 -2.38
C ALA A 26 10.60 2.18 -2.93
N ALA A 27 10.20 3.28 -3.58
CA ALA A 27 11.12 4.23 -4.23
C ALA A 27 11.68 5.31 -3.28
N GLY A 28 11.13 5.44 -2.07
CA GLY A 28 11.48 6.51 -1.13
C GLY A 28 12.92 6.46 -0.64
N ARG A 29 13.57 7.64 -0.52
CA ARG A 29 14.94 7.78 -0.01
C ARG A 29 15.07 7.43 1.49
N GLY A 30 14.00 7.65 2.26
CA GLY A 30 14.02 7.41 3.71
C GLY A 30 14.91 8.38 4.48
N GLU A 31 14.90 9.68 4.14
CA GLU A 31 15.78 10.72 4.71
C GLU A 31 15.78 10.75 6.25
N ARG A 32 14.62 10.63 6.87
CA ARG A 32 14.46 10.63 8.34
C ARG A 32 15.04 9.40 9.03
N MET A 33 15.39 8.35 8.27
CA MET A 33 15.99 7.12 8.77
C MET A 33 17.53 7.10 8.72
N ARG A 34 18.15 8.19 8.25
CA ARG A 34 19.63 8.29 8.21
C ARG A 34 20.21 8.22 9.63
N PRO A 35 21.39 7.55 9.78
CA PRO A 35 22.27 7.03 8.72
C PRO A 35 21.91 5.63 8.21
N LEU A 36 20.87 4.95 8.75
CA LEU A 36 20.52 3.58 8.39
C LEU A 36 20.23 3.42 6.89
N THR A 37 19.60 4.44 6.29
CA THR A 37 19.22 4.43 4.88
C THR A 37 20.29 4.95 3.92
N ASP A 38 21.51 5.24 4.41
CA ASP A 38 22.60 5.62 3.53
C ASP A 38 23.12 4.41 2.71
N HIS A 39 23.05 3.21 3.27
CA HIS A 39 23.56 1.98 2.68
C HIS A 39 22.52 0.86 2.52
N THR A 40 21.36 0.97 3.15
CA THR A 40 20.28 -0.02 3.07
C THR A 40 18.98 0.70 2.74
N PRO A 41 18.26 0.34 1.66
CA PRO A 41 16.99 0.99 1.37
C PRO A 41 15.98 0.68 2.47
N LYS A 42 15.15 1.65 2.86
CA LYS A 42 14.19 1.55 3.97
C LYS A 42 13.34 0.26 3.95
N PRO A 43 12.84 -0.21 2.78
CA PRO A 43 12.07 -1.46 2.70
C PRO A 43 12.84 -2.73 3.12
N LEU A 44 14.18 -2.69 3.15
CA LEU A 44 15.02 -3.80 3.59
C LEU A 44 15.48 -3.69 5.05
N LEU A 45 15.15 -2.61 5.77
CA LEU A 45 15.42 -2.53 7.21
C LEU A 45 14.64 -3.62 7.95
N GLN A 46 15.32 -4.22 8.95
CA GLN A 46 14.78 -5.40 9.63
C GLN A 46 13.73 -5.01 10.67
N VAL A 47 12.57 -5.68 10.61
CA VAL A 47 11.53 -5.63 11.62
C VAL A 47 11.25 -7.07 12.05
N ARG A 48 11.50 -7.39 13.32
CA ARG A 48 11.31 -8.74 13.88
C ARG A 48 12.00 -9.83 13.06
N GLY A 49 13.25 -9.58 12.67
CA GLY A 49 14.11 -10.56 12.01
C GLY A 49 13.90 -10.72 10.50
N GLN A 50 13.07 -9.89 9.86
CA GLN A 50 12.91 -9.91 8.40
C GLN A 50 12.72 -8.51 7.82
N PRO A 51 13.01 -8.29 6.54
CA PRO A 51 12.80 -7.00 5.90
C PRO A 51 11.38 -6.46 6.05
N LEU A 52 11.25 -5.15 6.28
CA LEU A 52 9.95 -4.49 6.44
C LEU A 52 8.98 -4.80 5.29
N LEU A 53 9.48 -4.78 4.04
CA LEU A 53 8.67 -5.09 2.85
C LEU A 53 8.21 -6.55 2.79
N ALA A 54 8.95 -7.48 3.40
CA ALA A 54 8.60 -8.90 3.41
C ALA A 54 7.26 -9.17 4.13
N TRP A 55 6.89 -8.34 5.10
CA TRP A 55 5.61 -8.44 5.80
C TRP A 55 4.42 -8.24 4.86
N HIS A 56 4.50 -7.26 3.95
CA HIS A 56 3.49 -7.05 2.93
C HIS A 56 3.46 -8.19 1.92
N LEU A 57 4.62 -8.66 1.45
CA LEU A 57 4.68 -9.79 0.52
C LEU A 57 4.04 -11.04 1.10
N GLN A 58 4.30 -11.34 2.37
CA GLN A 58 3.67 -12.47 3.06
C GLN A 58 2.16 -12.29 3.19
N ALA A 59 1.69 -11.09 3.55
CA ALA A 59 0.26 -10.80 3.67
C ALA A 59 -0.45 -10.93 2.31
N LEU A 60 0.13 -10.39 1.24
CA LEU A 60 -0.37 -10.51 -0.13
C LEU A 60 -0.36 -11.97 -0.63
N ALA A 61 0.70 -12.71 -0.34
CA ALA A 61 0.80 -14.13 -0.68
C ALA A 61 -0.28 -14.96 0.06
N ARG A 62 -0.47 -14.73 1.37
CA ARG A 62 -1.55 -15.38 2.13
C ARG A 62 -2.94 -15.09 1.57
N ALA A 63 -3.15 -13.87 1.08
CA ALA A 63 -4.41 -13.45 0.47
C ALA A 63 -4.62 -13.99 -0.95
N GLY A 64 -3.62 -14.64 -1.57
CA GLY A 64 -3.71 -15.17 -2.92
C GLY A 64 -3.58 -14.12 -4.02
N VAL A 65 -2.91 -12.99 -3.74
CA VAL A 65 -2.60 -11.97 -4.75
C VAL A 65 -1.67 -12.57 -5.80
N PRO A 66 -1.98 -12.47 -7.11
CA PRO A 66 -1.25 -13.23 -8.13
C PRO A 66 0.12 -12.65 -8.47
N ARG A 67 0.26 -11.33 -8.39
CA ARG A 67 1.50 -10.61 -8.74
C ARG A 67 1.62 -9.29 -8.01
N VAL A 68 2.87 -8.84 -7.84
CA VAL A 68 3.22 -7.54 -7.26
C VAL A 68 4.11 -6.78 -8.24
N VAL A 69 3.84 -5.51 -8.40
CA VAL A 69 4.78 -4.54 -8.96
C VAL A 69 5.40 -3.76 -7.79
N MET A 70 6.71 -3.61 -7.78
CA MET A 70 7.41 -2.73 -6.85
C MET A 70 8.00 -1.55 -7.61
N ASN A 71 7.64 -0.32 -7.25
CA ASN A 71 8.41 0.80 -7.73
C ASN A 71 9.67 0.95 -6.89
N THR A 72 10.80 1.23 -7.52
CA THR A 72 12.10 1.36 -6.86
C THR A 72 12.84 2.59 -7.37
N ALA A 73 13.62 3.22 -6.50
CA ALA A 73 14.55 4.28 -6.89
C ALA A 73 15.81 4.23 -6.04
N TRP A 74 15.80 4.77 -4.81
CA TRP A 74 16.96 4.77 -3.95
C TRP A 74 17.39 3.36 -3.60
N LEU A 75 18.63 3.00 -3.95
CA LEU A 75 19.21 1.67 -3.74
C LEU A 75 18.31 0.52 -4.26
N GLY A 76 17.52 0.78 -5.30
CA GLY A 76 16.53 -0.15 -5.84
C GLY A 76 17.12 -1.50 -6.27
N GLY A 77 18.36 -1.52 -6.73
CA GLY A 77 19.07 -2.76 -7.07
C GLY A 77 19.22 -3.73 -5.89
N GLN A 78 19.37 -3.24 -4.66
CA GLN A 78 19.39 -4.09 -3.46
C GLN A 78 18.03 -4.76 -3.21
N ILE A 79 16.92 -4.02 -3.43
CA ILE A 79 15.57 -4.58 -3.29
C ILE A 79 15.36 -5.69 -4.34
N GLN A 80 15.74 -5.44 -5.60
CA GLN A 80 15.63 -6.40 -6.69
C GLN A 80 16.49 -7.65 -6.43
N GLN A 81 17.72 -7.46 -5.96
CA GLN A 81 18.62 -8.57 -5.60
C GLN A 81 18.08 -9.40 -4.43
N HIS A 82 17.48 -8.76 -3.43
CA HIS A 82 16.97 -9.43 -2.23
C HIS A 82 15.72 -10.28 -2.51
N PHE A 83 14.73 -9.74 -3.24
CA PHE A 83 13.45 -10.42 -3.45
C PHE A 83 13.37 -11.19 -4.78
N GLY A 84 14.22 -10.90 -5.76
CA GLY A 84 14.19 -11.53 -7.07
C GLY A 84 12.87 -11.30 -7.82
N SER A 85 12.49 -12.22 -8.69
CA SER A 85 11.26 -12.16 -9.50
C SER A 85 10.11 -13.01 -8.95
N VAL A 86 10.37 -13.79 -7.90
CA VAL A 86 9.37 -14.68 -7.28
C VAL A 86 9.57 -14.71 -5.76
N PHE A 87 8.51 -14.47 -5.02
CA PHE A 87 8.48 -14.63 -3.58
C PHE A 87 7.66 -15.89 -3.24
N GLY A 88 8.33 -16.88 -2.64
CA GLY A 88 7.71 -18.13 -2.20
C GLY A 88 7.23 -18.06 -0.77
N LEU A 89 6.02 -18.55 -0.50
CA LEU A 89 5.50 -18.80 0.84
C LEU A 89 5.18 -20.29 0.98
N GLN A 90 5.94 -20.99 1.80
CA GLN A 90 5.64 -22.37 2.15
C GLN A 90 4.39 -22.45 3.02
N ARG A 91 3.42 -23.24 2.62
CA ARG A 91 2.24 -23.56 3.44
C ARG A 91 2.36 -24.95 4.01
N ASN A 92 2.02 -25.11 5.28
CA ASN A 92 1.95 -26.43 5.95
C ASN A 92 0.95 -27.39 5.29
N THR A 93 0.20 -26.94 4.28
CA THR A 93 -0.81 -27.71 3.54
C THR A 93 -0.32 -28.27 2.21
N GLY A 94 1.00 -28.15 1.89
CA GLY A 94 1.59 -28.72 0.67
C GLY A 94 1.37 -27.92 -0.63
N ASN A 95 0.57 -26.86 -0.62
CA ASN A 95 0.42 -25.95 -1.75
C ASN A 95 1.26 -24.68 -1.52
N ASP A 96 2.48 -24.66 -2.04
CA ASP A 96 3.34 -23.49 -2.04
C ASP A 96 2.72 -22.40 -2.91
N PHE A 97 2.60 -21.20 -2.35
CA PHE A 97 2.16 -20.04 -3.11
C PHE A 97 3.37 -19.26 -3.63
N GLN A 98 3.38 -18.99 -4.94
CA GLN A 98 4.42 -18.17 -5.59
C GLN A 98 3.82 -16.84 -6.04
N LEU A 99 4.30 -15.76 -5.44
CA LEU A 99 3.96 -14.39 -5.80
C LEU A 99 4.98 -13.87 -6.81
N ARG A 100 4.55 -13.55 -8.02
CA ARG A 100 5.41 -12.97 -9.05
C ARG A 100 5.69 -11.51 -8.73
N ILE A 101 6.95 -11.10 -8.89
CA ILE A 101 7.40 -9.72 -8.66
C ILE A 101 7.93 -9.13 -9.97
N SER A 102 7.48 -7.92 -10.28
CA SER A 102 8.02 -7.08 -11.35
C SER A 102 8.45 -5.74 -10.76
N TYR A 103 9.40 -5.06 -11.39
CA TYR A 103 9.96 -3.81 -10.89
C TYR A 103 9.75 -2.65 -11.86
N SER A 104 9.28 -1.52 -11.33
CA SER A 104 9.25 -0.22 -11.98
C SER A 104 10.42 0.60 -11.46
N ASP A 105 11.54 0.60 -12.17
CA ASP A 105 12.79 1.22 -11.74
C ASP A 105 12.83 2.69 -12.16
N GLU A 106 12.40 3.57 -11.25
CA GLU A 106 12.30 5.01 -11.49
C GLU A 106 13.69 5.67 -11.55
N ALA A 107 14.66 5.17 -10.77
CA ALA A 107 16.02 5.74 -10.80
C ALA A 107 16.73 5.46 -12.12
N ARG A 108 16.62 4.24 -12.65
CA ARG A 108 17.19 3.87 -13.95
C ARG A 108 16.57 4.67 -15.08
N ASP A 109 15.24 4.82 -15.07
CA ASP A 109 14.49 5.40 -16.18
C ASP A 109 14.47 6.94 -16.12
N PHE A 110 14.50 7.55 -14.92
CA PHE A 110 14.31 8.99 -14.71
C PHE A 110 15.29 9.65 -13.72
N GLY A 111 16.28 8.92 -13.23
CA GLY A 111 17.29 9.45 -12.32
C GLY A 111 16.83 9.63 -10.86
N GLY A 112 15.63 9.21 -10.49
CA GLY A 112 15.13 9.31 -9.10
C GLY A 112 13.65 9.03 -8.96
N ALA A 113 13.14 9.10 -7.73
CA ALA A 113 11.74 8.83 -7.41
C ALA A 113 10.79 9.85 -8.05
N LEU A 114 9.62 9.37 -8.50
CA LEU A 114 8.58 10.16 -9.19
C LEU A 114 7.47 10.63 -8.25
N GLU A 115 7.67 10.55 -6.95
CA GLU A 115 6.61 10.69 -5.94
C GLU A 115 5.49 9.64 -6.14
N THR A 116 4.45 9.70 -5.29
CA THR A 116 3.50 8.59 -5.23
C THR A 116 2.66 8.47 -6.50
N ALA A 117 2.04 9.55 -6.98
CA ALA A 117 1.18 9.46 -8.16
C ALA A 117 1.98 9.26 -9.45
N GLY A 118 3.14 9.91 -9.57
CA GLY A 118 4.04 9.70 -10.72
C GLY A 118 4.53 8.26 -10.82
N GLY A 119 4.90 7.66 -9.68
CA GLY A 119 5.33 6.27 -9.59
C GLY A 119 4.20 5.28 -9.88
N ILE A 120 2.98 5.54 -9.37
CA ILE A 120 1.81 4.71 -9.71
C ILE A 120 1.52 4.77 -11.21
N ALA A 121 1.43 5.98 -11.78
CA ALA A 121 1.18 6.14 -13.22
C ALA A 121 2.23 5.40 -14.08
N ARG A 122 3.51 5.42 -13.65
CA ARG A 122 4.60 4.67 -14.29
C ARG A 122 4.41 3.17 -14.21
N ALA A 123 3.85 2.67 -13.10
CA ALA A 123 3.68 1.23 -12.85
C ALA A 123 2.41 0.65 -13.53
N LEU A 124 1.43 1.46 -13.94
CA LEU A 124 0.16 0.98 -14.50
C LEU A 124 0.31 -0.03 -15.65
N PRO A 125 1.22 0.15 -16.64
CA PRO A 125 1.42 -0.85 -17.70
C PRO A 125 1.89 -2.20 -17.17
N LEU A 126 2.67 -2.25 -16.07
CA LEU A 126 3.14 -3.48 -15.45
C LEU A 126 2.06 -4.15 -14.61
N LEU A 127 1.17 -3.36 -14.00
CA LEU A 127 0.01 -3.86 -13.27
C LEU A 127 -1.00 -4.52 -14.21
N ASP A 128 -1.20 -3.99 -15.41
CA ASP A 128 -2.12 -4.51 -16.42
C ASP A 128 -3.45 -4.98 -15.82
N SER A 129 -4.11 -4.06 -15.09
CA SER A 129 -5.34 -4.32 -14.35
C SER A 129 -6.11 -3.04 -14.09
N ASP A 130 -7.44 -3.11 -14.21
CA ASP A 130 -8.31 -1.96 -13.89
C ASP A 130 -8.37 -1.67 -12.38
N ILE A 131 -8.15 -2.67 -11.55
CA ILE A 131 -8.17 -2.57 -10.09
C ILE A 131 -6.90 -3.19 -9.53
N PHE A 132 -6.29 -2.54 -8.56
CA PHE A 132 -5.09 -3.04 -7.89
C PHE A 132 -5.03 -2.59 -6.44
N TRP A 133 -4.35 -3.39 -5.61
CA TRP A 133 -3.95 -2.99 -4.27
C TRP A 133 -2.78 -2.03 -4.33
N LEU A 134 -2.80 -1.01 -3.47
CA LEU A 134 -1.65 -0.17 -3.17
C LEU A 134 -1.25 -0.37 -1.72
N ALA A 135 0.06 -0.46 -1.43
CA ALA A 135 0.58 -0.36 -0.07
C ALA A 135 1.97 0.29 -0.09
N ALA A 136 2.26 1.12 0.93
CA ALA A 136 3.60 1.69 1.08
C ALA A 136 4.52 0.69 1.78
N GLY A 137 5.72 0.49 1.23
CA GLY A 137 6.72 -0.45 1.74
C GLY A 137 7.44 0.00 3.00
N ASP A 138 7.04 1.13 3.58
CA ASP A 138 7.60 1.72 4.80
C ASP A 138 6.64 1.65 6.00
N VAL A 139 5.55 0.90 5.87
CA VAL A 139 4.56 0.67 6.90
C VAL A 139 4.61 -0.78 7.37
N TYR A 140 4.59 -0.98 8.68
CA TYR A 140 4.46 -2.29 9.30
C TYR A 140 2.99 -2.58 9.58
N MET A 141 2.39 -3.50 8.80
CA MET A 141 0.97 -3.87 8.87
C MET A 141 0.81 -5.38 8.58
N PRO A 142 1.36 -6.25 9.46
CA PRO A 142 1.61 -7.66 9.14
C PRO A 142 0.34 -8.51 9.00
N GLN A 143 -0.78 -8.04 9.57
CA GLN A 143 -2.04 -8.77 9.63
C GLN A 143 -3.12 -8.17 8.70
N PHE A 144 -2.76 -7.23 7.84
CA PHE A 144 -3.73 -6.69 6.90
C PHE A 144 -4.21 -7.79 5.94
N PRO A 145 -5.54 -7.99 5.80
CA PRO A 145 -6.06 -9.20 5.16
C PRO A 145 -5.94 -9.21 3.63
N PHE A 146 -5.80 -8.05 2.97
CA PHE A 146 -5.90 -7.91 1.50
C PHE A 146 -7.08 -8.71 0.94
N ASP A 147 -8.28 -8.46 1.50
CA ASP A 147 -9.44 -9.32 1.37
C ASP A 147 -10.03 -9.35 -0.05
N ALA A 148 -10.22 -10.54 -0.60
CA ALA A 148 -10.92 -10.75 -1.88
C ALA A 148 -12.38 -10.24 -1.85
N ALA A 149 -13.07 -10.30 -0.70
CA ALA A 149 -14.42 -9.74 -0.56
C ALA A 149 -14.41 -8.21 -0.69
N ALA A 150 -13.38 -7.52 -0.17
CA ALA A 150 -13.20 -6.09 -0.38
C ALA A 150 -12.99 -5.76 -1.86
N VAL A 151 -12.21 -6.58 -2.59
CA VAL A 151 -12.04 -6.44 -4.04
C VAL A 151 -13.36 -6.60 -4.78
N GLN A 152 -14.18 -7.59 -4.44
CA GLN A 152 -15.48 -7.81 -5.08
C GLN A 152 -16.44 -6.66 -4.81
N ALA A 153 -16.54 -6.21 -3.56
CA ALA A 153 -17.37 -5.06 -3.20
C ALA A 153 -16.94 -3.79 -3.93
N PHE A 154 -15.62 -3.53 -4.02
CA PHE A 154 -15.07 -2.40 -4.76
C PHE A 154 -15.33 -2.50 -6.27
N ARG A 155 -15.24 -3.70 -6.83
CA ARG A 155 -15.49 -3.96 -8.26
C ARG A 155 -16.94 -3.67 -8.65
N SER A 156 -17.89 -4.00 -7.78
CA SER A 156 -19.33 -3.80 -8.02
C SER A 156 -19.79 -2.36 -7.90
N GLY A 157 -19.00 -1.49 -7.25
CA GLY A 157 -19.30 -0.07 -7.10
C GLY A 157 -18.67 0.78 -8.20
N ASP A 158 -18.83 2.09 -8.06
CA ASP A 158 -18.30 3.10 -8.97
C ASP A 158 -17.16 3.92 -8.37
N ALA A 159 -16.76 3.65 -7.11
CA ALA A 159 -15.64 4.32 -6.44
C ALA A 159 -14.34 4.15 -7.22
N LEU A 160 -13.51 5.21 -7.23
CA LEU A 160 -12.18 5.23 -7.87
C LEU A 160 -11.08 4.81 -6.91
N ALA A 161 -11.32 4.99 -5.62
CA ALA A 161 -10.44 4.54 -4.55
C ALA A 161 -11.25 4.04 -3.35
N ARG A 162 -10.67 3.08 -2.60
CA ARG A 162 -11.09 2.70 -1.26
C ARG A 162 -9.87 2.73 -0.36
N LEU A 163 -9.90 3.60 0.65
CA LEU A 163 -8.81 3.84 1.57
C LEU A 163 -9.02 3.10 2.88
N TRP A 164 -7.96 2.59 3.47
CA TRP A 164 -7.96 2.15 4.86
C TRP A 164 -7.37 3.25 5.73
N LEU A 165 -8.17 3.74 6.67
CA LEU A 165 -7.78 4.74 7.64
C LEU A 165 -7.43 4.04 8.96
N VAL A 166 -6.57 4.67 9.76
CA VAL A 166 -6.18 4.18 11.09
C VAL A 166 -6.35 5.28 12.13
N PRO A 167 -6.47 4.94 13.42
CA PRO A 167 -6.41 5.92 14.50
C PRO A 167 -5.13 6.76 14.38
N ASN A 168 -5.22 8.04 14.70
CA ASN A 168 -4.08 8.95 14.57
C ASN A 168 -2.96 8.56 15.53
N PRO A 169 -1.75 8.30 15.02
CA PRO A 169 -0.59 8.05 15.87
C PRO A 169 -0.11 9.34 16.53
N PRO A 170 0.66 9.27 17.65
CA PRO A 170 1.13 10.45 18.37
C PRO A 170 1.88 11.47 17.52
N GLN A 171 2.61 11.02 16.48
CA GLN A 171 3.37 11.87 15.58
C GLN A 171 2.52 12.52 14.47
N HIS A 172 1.25 12.13 14.32
CA HIS A 172 0.31 12.67 13.35
C HIS A 172 -1.10 12.86 13.96
N PRO A 173 -1.23 13.65 15.03
CA PRO A 173 -2.50 13.78 15.77
C PRO A 173 -3.62 14.44 14.96
N GLY A 174 -3.28 15.20 13.92
CA GLY A 174 -4.24 15.88 13.05
C GLY A 174 -4.94 14.98 12.05
N GLY A 175 -4.40 13.79 11.75
CA GLY A 175 -4.92 12.89 10.71
C GLY A 175 -4.91 13.50 9.31
N ASP A 176 -5.42 12.75 8.34
CA ASP A 176 -5.45 13.13 6.93
C ASP A 176 -6.89 13.41 6.45
N PHE A 177 -7.80 12.46 6.67
CA PHE A 177 -9.14 12.47 6.06
C PHE A 177 -10.24 12.18 7.09
N GLY A 178 -11.40 12.78 6.90
CA GLY A 178 -12.62 12.42 7.60
C GLY A 178 -13.22 11.13 7.04
N LEU A 179 -14.13 10.53 7.82
CA LEU A 179 -14.92 9.36 7.43
C LEU A 179 -16.39 9.67 7.66
N SER A 180 -17.20 9.58 6.60
CA SER A 180 -18.66 9.76 6.72
C SER A 180 -19.34 8.50 7.22
N ASP A 181 -20.56 8.62 7.74
CA ASP A 181 -21.41 7.49 8.16
C ASP A 181 -21.76 6.54 7.00
N THR A 182 -21.66 7.02 5.75
CA THR A 182 -21.88 6.22 4.54
C THR A 182 -20.62 5.58 3.99
N GLY A 183 -19.48 5.70 4.68
CA GLY A 183 -18.21 5.09 4.27
C GLY A 183 -17.46 5.86 3.17
N LEU A 184 -17.70 7.17 3.03
CA LEU A 184 -16.94 8.04 2.13
C LEU A 184 -15.77 8.70 2.87
N ALA A 185 -14.62 8.78 2.21
CA ALA A 185 -13.51 9.61 2.66
C ALA A 185 -13.82 11.09 2.38
N LEU A 186 -13.52 11.96 3.36
CA LEU A 186 -13.83 13.39 3.31
C LEU A 186 -12.52 14.20 3.38
N ASP A 187 -12.34 15.14 2.44
CA ASP A 187 -11.32 16.18 2.53
C ASP A 187 -11.89 17.36 3.33
N LEU A 188 -11.76 17.28 4.65
CA LEU A 188 -12.30 18.29 5.55
C LEU A 188 -11.48 19.59 5.46
N PRO A 189 -12.11 20.79 5.51
CA PRO A 189 -11.39 22.07 5.57
C PRO A 189 -10.50 22.18 6.80
N ALA A 190 -9.47 23.01 6.73
CA ALA A 190 -8.65 23.36 7.89
C ALA A 190 -9.54 23.99 8.98
N GLY A 191 -9.44 23.50 10.22
CA GLY A 191 -10.24 23.98 11.36
C GLY A 191 -11.62 23.32 11.48
N ASP A 192 -12.00 22.41 10.59
CA ASP A 192 -13.21 21.59 10.77
C ASP A 192 -13.08 20.74 12.04
N ALA A 193 -14.15 20.72 12.86
CA ALA A 193 -14.20 19.98 14.13
C ALA A 193 -14.46 18.48 13.96
N ALA A 194 -14.86 18.02 12.77
CA ALA A 194 -15.10 16.62 12.51
C ALA A 194 -13.79 15.79 12.64
N PRO A 195 -13.87 14.58 13.19
CA PRO A 195 -12.70 13.75 13.40
C PRO A 195 -12.03 13.35 12.08
N ARG A 196 -10.71 13.43 12.07
CA ARG A 196 -9.88 12.93 10.98
C ARG A 196 -9.15 11.68 11.44
N HIS A 197 -8.82 10.84 10.50
CA HIS A 197 -8.03 9.64 10.69
C HIS A 197 -6.80 9.67 9.77
N THR A 198 -5.76 8.98 10.15
CA THR A 198 -4.54 8.86 9.35
C THR A 198 -4.78 7.87 8.20
N TYR A 199 -4.38 8.22 6.99
CA TYR A 199 -4.36 7.28 5.87
C TYR A 199 -3.25 6.26 6.07
N SER A 200 -3.63 4.98 6.14
CA SER A 200 -2.67 3.89 6.40
C SER A 200 -1.68 3.64 5.28
N THR A 201 -1.84 4.30 4.14
CA THR A 201 -1.15 4.05 2.87
C THR A 201 -1.51 2.72 2.20
N VAL A 202 -2.56 2.05 2.66
CA VAL A 202 -3.15 0.89 1.98
C VAL A 202 -4.47 1.30 1.32
N ALA A 203 -4.64 0.92 0.06
CA ALA A 203 -5.83 1.23 -0.72
C ALA A 203 -6.14 0.17 -1.78
N LEU A 204 -7.40 0.11 -2.24
CA LEU A 204 -7.79 -0.39 -3.55
C LEU A 204 -7.99 0.81 -4.47
N LEU A 205 -7.40 0.76 -5.66
CA LEU A 205 -7.46 1.84 -6.64
C LEU A 205 -7.95 1.30 -7.99
N ARG A 206 -8.71 2.13 -8.71
CA ARG A 206 -8.96 1.93 -10.14
C ARG A 206 -7.90 2.66 -10.95
N SER A 207 -7.45 2.06 -12.04
CA SER A 207 -6.56 2.69 -13.01
C SER A 207 -7.16 3.98 -13.58
N ALA A 208 -8.48 4.06 -13.71
CA ALA A 208 -9.21 5.25 -14.15
C ALA A 208 -9.00 6.49 -13.26
N LEU A 209 -8.57 6.33 -12.00
CA LEU A 209 -8.18 7.45 -11.13
C LEU A 209 -6.95 8.20 -11.70
N PHE A 210 -6.14 7.54 -12.51
CA PHE A 210 -4.92 8.09 -13.12
C PHE A 210 -5.14 8.53 -14.58
N SER A 211 -6.32 9.02 -14.87
CA SER A 211 -6.70 9.64 -16.15
C SER A 211 -7.57 10.88 -15.94
N ALA A 212 -7.75 11.70 -16.98
CA ALA A 212 -8.65 12.85 -16.90
C ALA A 212 -10.06 12.46 -16.45
N PRO A 213 -10.75 13.26 -15.65
CA PRO A 213 -10.35 14.58 -15.14
C PRO A 213 -9.54 14.54 -13.84
N TRP A 214 -9.17 13.36 -13.32
CA TRP A 214 -8.57 13.18 -11.99
C TRP A 214 -7.06 13.40 -12.03
N CYS A 215 -6.41 12.97 -13.11
CA CYS A 215 -4.96 12.98 -13.26
C CYS A 215 -4.60 13.31 -14.72
N ASP A 216 -3.63 14.22 -14.90
CA ASP A 216 -3.16 14.64 -16.23
C ASP A 216 -1.85 13.94 -16.63
N ILE A 217 -1.35 12.98 -15.84
CA ILE A 217 -0.15 12.21 -16.15
C ILE A 217 -0.52 11.15 -17.19
N PRO A 218 0.13 11.14 -18.38
CA PRO A 218 -0.13 10.12 -19.39
C PRO A 218 0.13 8.71 -18.87
N TRP A 219 -0.61 7.74 -19.39
CA TRP A 219 -0.45 6.31 -19.07
C TRP A 219 1.00 5.87 -19.20
N GLY A 220 1.52 5.21 -18.16
CA GLY A 220 2.91 4.78 -18.09
C GLY A 220 3.91 5.89 -17.78
N ASN A 221 3.45 7.13 -17.62
CA ASN A 221 4.29 8.29 -17.28
C ASN A 221 5.60 8.38 -18.07
N PRO A 222 5.56 8.45 -19.40
CA PRO A 222 6.76 8.37 -20.24
C PRO A 222 7.71 9.57 -20.06
N ALA A 223 7.21 10.68 -19.54
CA ALA A 223 8.00 11.88 -19.27
C ALA A 223 8.60 11.93 -17.84
N GLY A 224 8.31 10.95 -17.00
CA GLY A 224 8.81 10.94 -15.62
C GLY A 224 8.25 12.07 -14.76
N VAL A 225 6.99 12.45 -14.96
CA VAL A 225 6.34 13.51 -14.17
C VAL A 225 6.31 13.11 -12.70
N ARG A 226 6.83 14.00 -11.84
CA ARG A 226 6.77 13.83 -10.38
C ARG A 226 5.47 14.44 -9.85
N ALA A 227 4.67 13.66 -9.14
CA ALA A 227 3.40 14.14 -8.60
C ALA A 227 3.00 13.41 -7.31
N PRO A 228 2.49 14.15 -6.30
CA PRO A 228 1.92 13.58 -5.09
C PRO A 228 0.52 13.00 -5.36
N LEU A 229 0.12 11.98 -4.57
CA LEU A 229 -1.17 11.31 -4.70
C LEU A 229 -2.33 12.09 -4.06
N ALA A 230 -2.06 12.82 -2.98
CA ALA A 230 -3.12 13.46 -2.19
C ALA A 230 -4.01 14.44 -3.00
N PRO A 231 -3.50 15.27 -3.92
CA PRO A 231 -4.36 16.12 -4.76
C PRO A 231 -5.33 15.33 -5.66
N ILE A 232 -4.92 14.15 -6.12
CA ILE A 232 -5.76 13.28 -6.96
C ILE A 232 -6.90 12.70 -6.09
N PHE A 233 -6.59 12.23 -4.90
CA PHE A 233 -7.61 11.77 -3.94
C PHE A 233 -8.61 12.87 -3.61
N ARG A 234 -8.15 14.08 -3.32
CA ARG A 234 -9.02 15.22 -2.98
C ARG A 234 -9.99 15.57 -4.11
N ARG A 235 -9.53 15.58 -5.37
CA ARG A 235 -10.42 15.76 -6.52
C ARG A 235 -11.50 14.66 -6.61
N ALA A 236 -11.12 13.41 -6.40
CA ALA A 236 -12.05 12.29 -6.42
C ALA A 236 -12.99 12.30 -5.19
N MET A 237 -12.52 12.72 -4.00
CA MET A 237 -13.35 12.92 -2.79
C MET A 237 -14.42 13.98 -3.00
N ALA A 238 -14.06 15.11 -3.63
CA ALA A 238 -15.02 16.17 -3.95
C ALA A 238 -16.18 15.70 -4.85
N ALA A 239 -15.96 14.63 -5.62
CA ALA A 239 -16.99 14.00 -6.45
C ALA A 239 -17.63 12.76 -5.79
N GLY A 240 -17.37 12.49 -4.50
CA GLY A 240 -17.91 11.33 -3.78
C GLY A 240 -17.40 9.98 -4.30
N ARG A 241 -16.23 9.95 -4.95
CA ARG A 241 -15.69 8.75 -5.62
C ARG A 241 -14.60 8.04 -4.80
N VAL A 242 -14.42 8.39 -3.52
CA VAL A 242 -13.46 7.74 -2.62
C VAL A 242 -14.18 7.18 -1.41
N GLN A 243 -14.15 5.87 -1.27
CA GLN A 243 -14.62 5.17 -0.09
C GLN A 243 -13.51 5.09 0.96
N ALA A 244 -13.87 4.94 2.23
CA ALA A 244 -12.92 4.63 3.28
C ALA A 244 -13.55 3.74 4.36
N GLU A 245 -12.68 3.03 5.08
CA GLU A 245 -13.05 2.28 6.29
C GLU A 245 -11.95 2.38 7.34
N LEU A 246 -12.31 2.26 8.61
CA LEU A 246 -11.36 2.30 9.71
C LEU A 246 -10.77 0.90 9.94
N TYR A 247 -9.44 0.81 9.88
CA TYR A 247 -8.68 -0.37 10.27
C TYR A 247 -8.11 -0.18 11.67
N THR A 248 -8.43 -1.10 12.58
CA THR A 248 -8.02 -1.06 13.99
C THR A 248 -6.97 -2.10 14.36
N GLY A 249 -6.45 -2.84 13.37
CA GLY A 249 -5.35 -3.78 13.56
C GLY A 249 -4.00 -3.08 13.72
N GLN A 250 -2.95 -3.87 13.90
CA GLN A 250 -1.59 -3.34 14.07
C GLN A 250 -1.12 -2.58 12.83
N TRP A 251 -0.77 -1.32 13.02
CA TRP A 251 -0.22 -0.42 12.01
C TRP A 251 0.85 0.48 12.62
N VAL A 252 2.01 0.59 11.98
CA VAL A 252 3.08 1.49 12.38
C VAL A 252 3.75 2.06 11.13
N ASP A 253 3.77 3.39 10.99
CA ASP A 253 4.66 4.09 10.06
C ASP A 253 6.10 4.03 10.60
N VAL A 254 6.97 3.29 9.92
CA VAL A 254 8.37 3.12 10.28
C VAL A 254 9.20 4.29 9.72
N GLY A 255 8.86 5.51 10.13
CA GLY A 255 9.43 6.74 9.56
C GLY A 255 10.67 7.27 10.28
N THR A 256 11.06 6.71 11.44
CA THR A 256 12.26 7.11 12.20
C THR A 256 12.96 5.89 12.82
N PRO A 257 14.29 6.02 13.16
CA PRO A 257 15.01 4.95 13.83
C PRO A 257 14.37 4.49 15.16
N GLU A 258 13.78 5.41 15.93
CA GLU A 258 13.14 5.10 17.22
C GLU A 258 11.92 4.21 17.00
N ARG A 259 11.10 4.50 15.97
CA ARG A 259 9.93 3.67 15.63
C ARG A 259 10.33 2.29 15.11
N LEU A 260 11.44 2.20 14.37
CA LEU A 260 12.03 0.94 13.96
C LEU A 260 12.50 0.13 15.18
N HIS A 261 13.21 0.78 16.11
CA HIS A 261 13.70 0.14 17.34
C HIS A 261 12.53 -0.38 18.21
N ALA A 262 11.46 0.38 18.34
CA ALA A 262 10.28 -0.03 19.11
C ALA A 262 9.57 -1.29 18.53
N LEU A 263 9.77 -1.61 17.27
CA LEU A 263 9.27 -2.85 16.65
C LEU A 263 10.21 -4.07 16.84
N ASN A 264 11.44 -3.82 17.33
CA ASN A 264 12.49 -4.82 17.54
C ASN A 264 12.91 -4.83 19.02
N PRO A 265 12.03 -5.21 19.97
CA PRO A 265 12.33 -5.26 21.41
C PRO A 265 13.35 -6.32 21.77
#